data_92b4864542d81a87f7d852977626add5
#
_entry.id   92b4864542d81a87f7d852977626add5
#
_cell.length_a   1.000
_cell.length_b   1.000
_cell.length_c   1.000
_cell.angle_alpha   90.00
_cell.angle_beta   90.00
_cell.angle_gamma   90.00
#
_symmetry.space_group_name_H-M   'P 1'
#
loop_
_entity.id
_entity.type
_entity.pdbx_description
1 polymer ?
#
loop_
_entity_poly.entity_id
_entity_poly.type
_entity_poly.pdbx_seq_one_letter_code
_entity_poly.pdbx_strand_id
1 'polypeptide(L)'
;MDPFLAVIVSGVAMFAAHILFILLFRTKPTPAVKVAKVGDPAAPVDAGGAEAPEPDSVVPLGEAALAGRTTTAAARLAEAVVPRTADDVSPLMGRRGWMGLAWGAFTASSAGCLAATGRFLFPNVLNEPPQQFTIGFPDEYAEGVDERWKDRFGVWVVRTPFDDYHEASGFYALLVTCTHLGCTPNWLAAESKFKCPCHGSGFRPTGIHFEGPAPRPLERARIVLAEDGQILIDKAQKYQEELGQWTDTEAFLSL
;
A
#
# COMPACT_ATOMS: atom_id res chain seq x y z
N MET A 1 13.38 50.74 -10.22
CA MET A 1 13.55 49.26 -10.23
C MET A 1 12.20 48.76 -10.78
N ASP A 2 12.25 48.10 -11.94
CA ASP A 2 11.02 47.63 -12.62
C ASP A 2 10.28 46.63 -11.71
N PRO A 3 8.96 46.82 -11.49
CA PRO A 3 8.20 45.91 -10.65
C PRO A 3 8.22 44.45 -11.15
N PHE A 4 8.43 44.24 -12.44
CA PHE A 4 8.61 42.93 -13.03
C PHE A 4 9.92 42.25 -12.61
N LEU A 5 11.00 43.02 -12.51
CA LEU A 5 12.30 42.52 -12.07
C LEU A 5 12.28 42.11 -10.59
N ALA A 6 11.54 42.84 -9.75
CA ALA A 6 11.38 42.52 -8.32
C ALA A 6 10.60 41.20 -8.12
N VAL A 7 9.62 40.89 -8.93
CA VAL A 7 8.85 39.63 -8.87
C VAL A 7 9.74 38.45 -9.31
N ILE A 8 10.53 38.60 -10.37
CA ILE A 8 11.44 37.57 -10.86
C ILE A 8 12.54 37.27 -9.83
N VAL A 9 13.16 38.32 -9.26
CA VAL A 9 14.22 38.16 -8.23
C VAL A 9 13.68 37.50 -6.96
N SER A 10 12.45 37.89 -6.55
CA SER A 10 11.78 37.23 -5.40
C SER A 10 11.45 35.77 -5.68
N GLY A 11 11.00 35.44 -6.89
CA GLY A 11 10.72 34.06 -7.30
C GLY A 11 11.98 33.20 -7.36
N VAL A 12 13.09 33.73 -7.89
CA VAL A 12 14.37 33.02 -7.94
C VAL A 12 14.94 32.82 -6.53
N ALA A 13 14.82 33.79 -5.65
CA ALA A 13 15.28 33.66 -4.25
C ALA A 13 14.47 32.62 -3.48
N MET A 14 13.14 32.56 -3.67
CA MET A 14 12.30 31.50 -3.10
C MET A 14 12.66 30.11 -3.65
N PHE A 15 12.95 30.03 -4.95
CA PHE A 15 13.33 28.75 -5.58
C PHE A 15 14.71 28.28 -5.09
N ALA A 16 15.67 29.18 -4.93
CA ALA A 16 16.98 28.87 -4.36
C ALA A 16 16.90 28.43 -2.90
N ALA A 17 16.06 29.09 -2.08
CA ALA A 17 15.80 28.68 -0.71
C ALA A 17 15.13 27.30 -0.64
N HIS A 18 14.25 26.99 -1.60
CA HIS A 18 13.59 25.68 -1.69
C HIS A 18 14.56 24.56 -2.06
N ILE A 19 15.46 24.81 -3.02
CA ILE A 19 16.53 23.86 -3.38
C ILE A 19 17.47 23.64 -2.19
N LEU A 20 17.84 24.71 -1.49
CA LEU A 20 18.70 24.62 -0.30
C LEU A 20 18.01 23.81 0.81
N PHE A 21 16.71 24.00 1.03
CA PHE A 21 15.93 23.20 1.98
C PHE A 21 15.91 21.71 1.59
N ILE A 22 15.68 21.38 0.33
CA ILE A 22 15.70 19.99 -0.16
C ILE A 22 17.11 19.38 0.03
N LEU A 23 18.17 20.13 -0.19
CA LEU A 23 19.53 19.65 -0.02
C LEU A 23 19.91 19.45 1.45
N LEU A 24 19.45 20.32 2.34
CA LEU A 24 19.71 20.23 3.79
C LEU A 24 18.89 19.13 4.48
N PHE A 25 17.67 18.87 3.99
CA PHE A 25 16.78 17.82 4.51
C PHE A 25 16.78 16.54 3.67
N ARG A 26 17.78 16.35 2.81
CA ARG A 26 18.02 15.06 2.15
C ARG A 26 18.25 14.02 3.23
N THR A 27 17.18 13.32 3.62
CA THR A 27 17.21 12.27 4.62
C THR A 27 18.25 11.24 4.20
N LYS A 28 19.23 11.00 5.08
CA LYS A 28 20.20 9.92 4.91
C LYS A 28 19.43 8.64 4.63
N PRO A 29 19.85 7.82 3.66
CA PRO A 29 19.19 6.54 3.43
C PRO A 29 19.19 5.76 4.74
N THR A 30 18.03 5.32 5.15
CA THR A 30 17.85 4.45 6.32
C THR A 30 18.71 3.21 6.08
N PRO A 31 19.56 2.79 7.03
CA PRO A 31 20.36 1.57 6.86
C PRO A 31 19.39 0.41 6.60
N ALA A 32 19.72 -0.39 5.59
CA ALA A 32 18.94 -1.56 5.22
C ALA A 32 18.72 -2.44 6.47
N VAL A 33 17.45 -2.65 6.81
CA VAL A 33 17.05 -3.58 7.86
C VAL A 33 17.53 -4.95 7.41
N LYS A 34 18.51 -5.51 8.11
CA LYS A 34 18.91 -6.91 7.92
C LYS A 34 17.68 -7.77 8.22
N VAL A 35 17.10 -8.33 7.17
CA VAL A 35 16.06 -9.34 7.31
C VAL A 35 16.70 -10.52 8.05
N ALA A 36 16.28 -10.72 9.30
CA ALA A 36 16.64 -11.90 10.05
C ALA A 36 16.06 -13.11 9.29
N LYS A 37 16.90 -14.13 9.05
CA LYS A 37 16.46 -15.41 8.51
C LYS A 37 15.29 -15.90 9.35
N VAL A 38 14.14 -16.12 8.71
CA VAL A 38 13.01 -16.81 9.30
C VAL A 38 13.48 -18.23 9.57
N GLY A 39 13.53 -18.59 10.87
CA GLY A 39 13.86 -19.95 11.30
C GLY A 39 12.74 -20.91 10.89
N ASP A 40 13.13 -22.15 10.66
CA ASP A 40 12.29 -23.27 10.26
C ASP A 40 11.02 -23.43 11.13
N PRO A 41 9.87 -23.78 10.54
CA PRO A 41 8.66 -24.10 11.28
C PRO A 41 8.69 -25.58 11.70
N ALA A 42 9.20 -25.88 12.86
CA ALA A 42 9.03 -27.21 13.45
C ALA A 42 9.17 -27.19 14.97
N ALA A 43 8.05 -26.94 15.67
CA ALA A 43 7.81 -27.55 16.99
C ALA A 43 6.27 -27.58 17.22
N PRO A 44 5.72 -28.74 17.60
CA PRO A 44 4.30 -28.86 17.93
C PRO A 44 4.01 -28.16 19.25
N VAL A 45 2.99 -27.31 19.27
CA VAL A 45 2.45 -26.72 20.50
C VAL A 45 1.53 -27.73 21.17
N ASP A 46 1.94 -28.20 22.35
CA ASP A 46 1.12 -29.03 23.23
C ASP A 46 -0.16 -28.25 23.61
N ALA A 47 -1.29 -28.92 23.39
CA ALA A 47 -2.60 -28.48 23.84
C ALA A 47 -2.72 -28.66 25.37
N GLY A 48 -2.30 -27.63 26.12
CA GLY A 48 -2.60 -27.51 27.54
C GLY A 48 -3.93 -26.82 27.72
N GLY A 49 -4.95 -27.56 28.19
CA GLY A 49 -6.27 -27.05 28.49
C GLY A 49 -6.20 -25.93 29.55
N ALA A 50 -6.74 -24.78 29.20
CA ALA A 50 -7.11 -23.73 30.13
C ALA A 50 -8.61 -23.70 30.23
N GLU A 51 -9.08 -24.17 31.38
CA GLU A 51 -10.44 -24.12 31.91
C GLU A 51 -10.94 -22.67 31.98
N ALA A 52 -12.12 -22.42 31.46
CA ALA A 52 -12.78 -21.12 31.50
C ALA A 52 -13.15 -20.80 32.98
N PRO A 53 -12.86 -19.58 33.50
CA PRO A 53 -13.35 -19.20 34.80
C PRO A 53 -14.84 -18.87 34.76
N GLU A 54 -15.57 -19.42 35.70
CA GLU A 54 -16.98 -19.14 35.98
C GLU A 54 -17.26 -17.66 36.27
N PRO A 55 -18.44 -17.17 35.89
CA PRO A 55 -18.85 -15.79 36.10
C PRO A 55 -19.58 -15.63 37.43
N ASP A 56 -18.88 -15.49 38.58
CA ASP A 56 -19.48 -15.01 39.82
C ASP A 56 -18.43 -14.53 40.82
N SER A 57 -18.06 -13.26 40.68
CA SER A 57 -17.72 -12.38 41.82
C SER A 57 -17.62 -10.92 41.36
N VAL A 58 -18.76 -10.27 41.27
CA VAL A 58 -18.82 -8.81 41.18
C VAL A 58 -18.52 -8.26 42.58
N VAL A 59 -17.28 -7.81 42.77
CA VAL A 59 -16.92 -7.00 43.94
C VAL A 59 -17.36 -5.56 43.65
N PRO A 60 -18.22 -4.95 44.43
CA PRO A 60 -18.61 -3.56 44.25
C PRO A 60 -17.42 -2.66 44.60
N LEU A 61 -16.76 -2.12 43.59
CA LEU A 61 -15.79 -1.03 43.75
C LEU A 61 -16.56 0.21 44.21
N GLY A 62 -16.31 0.59 45.45
CA GLY A 62 -17.01 1.70 46.11
C GLY A 62 -16.87 3.01 45.33
N GLU A 63 -17.98 3.59 44.97
CA GLU A 63 -18.16 4.89 44.33
C GLU A 63 -17.45 6.06 45.03
N ALA A 64 -17.02 5.89 46.28
CA ALA A 64 -16.35 6.92 47.05
C ALA A 64 -14.89 7.23 46.63
N ALA A 65 -14.21 6.33 45.93
CA ALA A 65 -12.81 6.55 45.53
C ALA A 65 -12.66 7.30 44.19
N LEU A 66 -13.71 7.35 43.36
CA LEU A 66 -13.68 8.07 42.07
C LEU A 66 -14.09 9.54 42.21
N ALA A 67 -14.93 9.88 43.18
CA ALA A 67 -15.42 11.25 43.37
C ALA A 67 -14.32 12.22 43.84
N GLY A 68 -13.34 11.74 44.62
CA GLY A 68 -12.26 12.58 45.14
C GLY A 68 -11.15 12.93 44.12
N ARG A 69 -11.03 12.14 43.05
CA ARG A 69 -9.99 12.37 42.00
C ARG A 69 -10.46 13.23 40.83
N THR A 70 -11.76 13.19 40.54
CA THR A 70 -12.33 13.97 39.44
C THR A 70 -12.52 15.43 39.82
N THR A 71 -12.80 15.74 41.10
CA THR A 71 -12.94 17.13 41.57
C THR A 71 -11.63 17.92 41.58
N THR A 72 -10.50 17.25 41.88
CA THR A 72 -9.18 17.92 41.85
C THR A 72 -8.65 18.14 40.44
N ALA A 73 -8.92 17.25 39.48
CA ALA A 73 -8.54 17.43 38.08
C ALA A 73 -9.43 18.49 37.41
N ALA A 74 -10.73 18.47 37.64
CA ALA A 74 -11.65 19.48 37.10
C ALA A 74 -11.40 20.87 37.72
N ALA A 75 -11.08 20.97 39.02
CA ALA A 75 -10.69 22.22 39.65
C ALA A 75 -9.38 22.78 39.09
N ARG A 76 -8.37 21.94 38.84
CA ARG A 76 -7.11 22.37 38.19
C ARG A 76 -7.29 22.76 36.71
N LEU A 77 -8.21 22.12 35.99
CA LEU A 77 -8.55 22.51 34.61
C LEU A 77 -9.41 23.80 34.62
N ALA A 78 -10.29 24.00 35.61
CA ALA A 78 -11.07 25.23 35.74
C ALA A 78 -10.18 26.42 36.12
N GLU A 79 -9.16 26.20 36.96
CA GLU A 79 -8.19 27.24 37.32
C GLU A 79 -7.23 27.58 36.17
N ALA A 80 -6.99 26.63 35.26
CA ALA A 80 -6.21 26.86 34.03
C ALA A 80 -6.98 27.62 32.93
N VAL A 81 -8.32 27.70 33.02
CA VAL A 81 -9.22 28.45 32.14
C VAL A 81 -9.77 29.68 32.87
N VAL A 82 -8.90 30.47 33.53
CA VAL A 82 -9.26 31.85 33.86
C VAL A 82 -9.22 32.62 32.53
N PRO A 83 -10.36 33.18 32.09
CA PRO A 83 -10.32 34.05 30.91
C PRO A 83 -9.45 35.24 31.30
N ARG A 84 -8.27 35.32 30.65
CA ARG A 84 -7.44 36.51 30.75
C ARG A 84 -8.29 37.68 30.34
N THR A 85 -8.48 38.64 31.29
CA THR A 85 -9.19 39.86 30.97
C THR A 85 -8.54 40.54 29.79
N ALA A 86 -9.31 41.26 28.98
CA ALA A 86 -8.84 41.91 27.76
C ALA A 86 -7.61 42.80 27.97
N ASP A 87 -7.31 43.15 29.24
CA ASP A 87 -6.20 44.01 29.66
C ASP A 87 -4.87 43.25 29.82
N ASP A 88 -4.89 41.91 29.87
CA ASP A 88 -3.68 41.04 29.94
C ASP A 88 -3.11 40.70 28.57
N VAL A 89 -3.77 41.12 27.51
CA VAL A 89 -3.25 40.98 26.14
C VAL A 89 -2.15 42.02 25.95
N SER A 90 -0.88 41.56 26.11
CA SER A 90 0.31 42.36 26.00
C SER A 90 0.25 43.35 24.81
N PRO A 91 0.78 44.59 24.96
CA PRO A 91 0.68 45.66 23.95
C PRO A 91 1.39 45.36 22.61
N LEU A 92 1.92 44.14 22.44
CA LEU A 92 2.58 43.66 21.22
C LEU A 92 1.61 43.23 20.12
N MET A 93 0.30 43.10 20.39
CA MET A 93 -0.70 42.69 19.40
C MET A 93 -1.61 43.84 18.95
N GLY A 94 -1.02 44.91 18.45
CA GLY A 94 -1.76 45.90 17.66
C GLY A 94 -2.33 45.28 16.39
N ARG A 95 -3.29 45.97 15.73
CA ARG A 95 -3.93 45.54 14.47
C ARG A 95 -2.92 45.05 13.42
N ARG A 96 -1.73 45.69 13.32
CA ARG A 96 -0.64 45.29 12.42
C ARG A 96 -0.03 43.92 12.83
N GLY A 97 0.13 43.63 14.12
CA GLY A 97 0.61 42.35 14.62
C GLY A 97 -0.37 41.22 14.31
N TRP A 98 -1.68 41.44 14.51
CA TRP A 98 -2.72 40.48 14.15
C TRP A 98 -2.76 40.18 12.64
N MET A 99 -2.65 41.22 11.81
CA MET A 99 -2.59 41.04 10.36
C MET A 99 -1.32 40.28 9.95
N GLY A 100 -0.17 40.58 10.56
CA GLY A 100 1.08 39.85 10.29
C GLY A 100 1.00 38.39 10.69
N LEU A 101 0.41 38.09 11.86
CA LEU A 101 0.19 36.71 12.30
C LEU A 101 -0.78 35.96 11.37
N ALA A 102 -1.90 36.60 11.00
CA ALA A 102 -2.88 36.00 10.09
C ALA A 102 -2.28 35.69 8.71
N TRP A 103 -1.54 36.64 8.13
CA TRP A 103 -0.83 36.43 6.86
C TRP A 103 0.27 35.37 6.99
N GLY A 104 1.02 35.37 8.09
CA GLY A 104 2.04 34.35 8.37
C GLY A 104 1.41 32.95 8.47
N ALA A 105 0.32 32.80 9.21
CA ALA A 105 -0.40 31.54 9.33
C ALA A 105 -0.99 31.08 7.98
N PHE A 106 -1.57 32.02 7.21
CA PHE A 106 -2.12 31.71 5.88
C PHE A 106 -1.03 31.24 4.91
N THR A 107 0.11 31.96 4.85
CA THR A 107 1.22 31.58 3.96
C THR A 107 1.84 30.25 4.36
N ALA A 108 2.03 30.00 5.66
CA ALA A 108 2.54 28.73 6.16
C ALA A 108 1.59 27.56 5.86
N SER A 109 0.29 27.76 6.08
CA SER A 109 -0.74 26.77 5.71
C SER A 109 -0.76 26.49 4.21
N SER A 110 -0.74 27.52 3.39
CA SER A 110 -0.73 27.37 1.93
C SER A 110 0.51 26.66 1.43
N ALA A 111 1.69 26.99 1.99
CA ALA A 111 2.94 26.30 1.67
C ALA A 111 2.89 24.82 2.10
N GLY A 112 2.33 24.53 3.28
CA GLY A 112 2.12 23.17 3.75
C GLY A 112 1.19 22.36 2.84
N CYS A 113 0.08 22.96 2.42
CA CYS A 113 -0.86 22.32 1.48
C CYS A 113 -0.20 22.06 0.12
N LEU A 114 0.55 23.03 -0.42
CA LEU A 114 1.27 22.85 -1.68
C LEU A 114 2.35 21.77 -1.58
N ALA A 115 3.08 21.70 -0.46
CA ALA A 115 4.07 20.66 -0.23
C ALA A 115 3.41 19.27 -0.13
N ALA A 116 2.29 19.17 0.60
CA ALA A 116 1.52 17.93 0.72
C ALA A 116 0.95 17.48 -0.65
N THR A 117 0.39 18.42 -1.43
CA THR A 117 -0.09 18.16 -2.79
C THR A 117 1.05 17.72 -3.71
N GLY A 118 2.20 18.40 -3.65
CA GLY A 118 3.39 18.01 -4.40
C GLY A 118 3.86 16.61 -4.03
N ARG A 119 3.88 16.29 -2.74
CA ARG A 119 4.22 14.94 -2.25
C ARG A 119 3.26 13.87 -2.75
N PHE A 120 1.97 14.20 -2.83
CA PHE A 120 0.95 13.29 -3.35
C PHE A 120 1.08 13.07 -4.87
N LEU A 121 1.40 14.12 -5.63
CA LEU A 121 1.59 14.04 -7.09
C LEU A 121 2.85 13.28 -7.50
N PHE A 122 3.86 13.24 -6.63
CA PHE A 122 5.10 12.49 -6.85
C PHE A 122 5.18 11.31 -5.88
N PRO A 123 4.47 10.21 -6.15
CA PRO A 123 4.52 9.01 -5.31
C PRO A 123 5.94 8.45 -5.26
N ASN A 124 6.31 7.88 -4.11
CA ASN A 124 7.61 7.25 -3.96
C ASN A 124 7.59 5.85 -4.60
N VAL A 125 7.93 5.78 -5.87
CA VAL A 125 7.99 4.53 -6.65
C VAL A 125 9.22 3.68 -6.33
N LEU A 126 10.15 4.16 -5.49
CA LEU A 126 11.38 3.43 -5.15
C LEU A 126 11.11 2.11 -4.40
N ASN A 127 9.93 1.96 -3.82
CA ASN A 127 9.52 0.74 -3.10
C ASN A 127 8.60 -0.16 -3.91
N GLU A 128 8.31 0.18 -5.16
CA GLU A 128 7.55 -0.73 -6.02
C GLU A 128 8.39 -1.95 -6.38
N PRO A 129 7.80 -3.15 -6.34
CA PRO A 129 8.50 -4.36 -6.77
C PRO A 129 8.88 -4.22 -8.25
N PRO A 130 10.00 -4.80 -8.68
CA PRO A 130 10.42 -4.72 -10.06
C PRO A 130 9.35 -5.29 -10.98
N GLN A 131 9.19 -4.69 -12.15
CA GLN A 131 8.24 -5.17 -13.15
C GLN A 131 8.71 -6.49 -13.78
N GLN A 132 10.04 -6.67 -13.90
CA GLN A 132 10.67 -7.89 -14.36
C GLN A 132 11.34 -8.61 -13.20
N PHE A 133 11.10 -9.90 -13.08
CA PHE A 133 11.68 -10.74 -12.02
C PHE A 133 11.72 -12.21 -12.45
N THR A 134 12.68 -12.95 -11.92
CA THR A 134 12.77 -14.40 -12.09
C THR A 134 12.10 -15.12 -10.92
N ILE A 135 11.50 -16.26 -11.22
CA ILE A 135 10.72 -17.03 -10.25
C ILE A 135 11.27 -18.44 -10.01
N GLY A 136 12.48 -18.74 -10.47
CA GLY A 136 13.11 -20.04 -10.33
C GLY A 136 12.92 -20.95 -11.56
N PHE A 137 13.18 -22.22 -11.38
CA PHE A 137 13.18 -23.18 -12.48
C PHE A 137 11.82 -23.84 -12.69
N PRO A 138 11.46 -24.24 -13.93
CA PRO A 138 10.18 -24.89 -14.24
C PRO A 138 9.90 -26.14 -13.40
N ASP A 139 10.95 -26.88 -13.03
CA ASP A 139 10.83 -28.15 -12.29
C ASP A 139 10.38 -27.95 -10.83
N GLU A 140 10.47 -26.74 -10.31
CA GLU A 140 10.07 -26.40 -8.93
C GLU A 140 8.55 -26.25 -8.75
N TYR A 141 7.79 -26.29 -9.84
CA TYR A 141 6.37 -26.04 -9.85
C TYR A 141 5.56 -27.32 -10.06
N ALA A 142 4.61 -27.56 -9.16
CA ALA A 142 3.60 -28.57 -9.37
C ALA A 142 2.54 -28.09 -10.37
N GLU A 143 1.75 -29.01 -10.94
CA GLU A 143 0.58 -28.64 -11.74
C GLU A 143 -0.45 -27.87 -10.91
N GLY A 144 -1.06 -26.86 -11.55
CA GLY A 144 -2.06 -26.01 -10.94
C GLY A 144 -1.59 -24.58 -10.69
N VAL A 145 -2.27 -23.90 -9.75
CA VAL A 145 -2.03 -22.50 -9.42
C VAL A 145 -1.06 -22.39 -8.26
N ASP A 146 0.04 -21.67 -8.47
CA ASP A 146 1.02 -21.34 -7.44
C ASP A 146 0.81 -19.90 -6.95
N GLU A 147 0.62 -19.74 -5.63
CA GLU A 147 0.35 -18.45 -4.98
C GLU A 147 1.59 -17.79 -4.37
N ARG A 148 2.78 -18.42 -4.42
CA ARG A 148 4.02 -17.92 -3.76
C ARG A 148 4.37 -16.49 -4.14
N TRP A 149 4.03 -16.07 -5.35
CA TRP A 149 4.41 -14.78 -5.93
C TRP A 149 3.31 -13.72 -5.88
N LYS A 150 2.13 -14.10 -5.39
CA LYS A 150 0.95 -13.22 -5.28
C LYS A 150 1.25 -11.96 -4.48
N ASP A 151 1.75 -12.12 -3.24
CA ASP A 151 1.91 -10.98 -2.32
C ASP A 151 3.13 -10.13 -2.66
N ARG A 152 4.18 -10.75 -3.19
CA ARG A 152 5.43 -10.05 -3.48
C ARG A 152 5.42 -9.33 -4.83
N PHE A 153 4.91 -10.00 -5.86
CA PHE A 153 4.97 -9.50 -7.24
C PHE A 153 3.61 -9.28 -7.87
N GLY A 154 2.54 -9.71 -7.23
CA GLY A 154 1.19 -9.54 -7.74
C GLY A 154 0.87 -10.42 -8.95
N VAL A 155 1.36 -11.66 -8.95
CA VAL A 155 1.09 -12.65 -10.00
C VAL A 155 0.78 -14.02 -9.41
N TRP A 156 -0.07 -14.78 -10.09
CA TRP A 156 -0.17 -16.22 -9.93
C TRP A 156 0.56 -16.90 -11.08
N VAL A 157 1.33 -17.91 -10.77
CA VAL A 157 1.97 -18.77 -11.77
C VAL A 157 1.13 -20.02 -11.91
N VAL A 158 0.73 -20.33 -13.12
CA VAL A 158 -0.11 -21.51 -13.38
C VAL A 158 0.67 -22.45 -14.28
N ARG A 159 0.89 -23.68 -13.80
CA ARG A 159 1.39 -24.78 -14.61
C ARG A 159 0.19 -25.59 -15.09
N THR A 160 0.02 -25.69 -16.40
CA THR A 160 -1.07 -26.44 -17.01
C THR A 160 -0.54 -27.61 -17.83
N PRO A 161 -1.19 -28.80 -17.76
CA PRO A 161 -0.89 -29.88 -18.67
C PRO A 161 -1.36 -29.61 -20.08
N PHE A 162 -2.29 -28.66 -20.27
CA PHE A 162 -2.83 -28.27 -21.57
C PHE A 162 -3.36 -26.83 -21.53
N ASP A 163 -2.95 -26.02 -22.51
CA ASP A 163 -3.49 -24.67 -22.75
C ASP A 163 -4.25 -24.67 -24.09
N ASP A 164 -5.50 -24.22 -24.08
CA ASP A 164 -6.39 -24.23 -25.27
C ASP A 164 -5.87 -23.32 -26.41
N TYR A 165 -5.08 -22.32 -26.09
CA TYR A 165 -4.54 -21.35 -27.07
C TYR A 165 -3.27 -21.81 -27.75
N HIS A 166 -2.47 -22.65 -27.07
CA HIS A 166 -1.17 -23.12 -27.57
C HIS A 166 -1.12 -24.63 -27.82
N GLU A 167 -2.20 -25.34 -27.46
CA GLU A 167 -2.33 -26.81 -27.59
C GLU A 167 -1.13 -27.57 -26.98
N ALA A 168 -0.57 -27.02 -25.91
CA ALA A 168 0.68 -27.51 -25.28
C ALA A 168 0.60 -27.46 -23.76
N SER A 169 1.46 -28.24 -23.11
CA SER A 169 1.74 -28.09 -21.67
C SER A 169 2.72 -26.96 -21.42
N GLY A 170 2.58 -26.27 -20.29
CA GLY A 170 3.50 -25.18 -19.96
C GLY A 170 3.01 -24.28 -18.84
N PHE A 171 3.45 -23.04 -18.89
CA PHE A 171 3.18 -22.02 -17.88
C PHE A 171 2.58 -20.75 -18.46
N TYR A 172 1.73 -20.12 -17.68
CA TYR A 172 1.35 -18.72 -17.86
C TYR A 172 1.26 -18.00 -16.51
N ALA A 173 1.43 -16.69 -16.54
CA ALA A 173 1.38 -15.84 -15.37
C ALA A 173 0.12 -14.96 -15.41
N LEU A 174 -0.78 -15.11 -14.44
CA LEU A 174 -1.99 -14.28 -14.30
C LEU A 174 -1.72 -13.11 -13.37
N LEU A 175 -2.12 -11.91 -13.77
CA LEU A 175 -2.08 -10.75 -12.88
C LEU A 175 -3.17 -10.84 -11.83
N VAL A 176 -2.83 -10.52 -10.57
CA VAL A 176 -3.75 -10.58 -9.42
C VAL A 176 -4.79 -9.45 -9.41
N THR A 177 -4.94 -8.73 -10.49
CA THR A 177 -5.82 -7.56 -10.58
C THR A 177 -7.15 -7.94 -11.21
N CYS A 178 -8.22 -7.89 -10.42
CA CYS A 178 -9.57 -8.10 -10.92
C CYS A 178 -9.95 -7.02 -11.94
N THR A 179 -10.42 -7.44 -13.09
CA THR A 179 -10.78 -6.56 -14.21
C THR A 179 -12.04 -5.73 -13.98
N HIS A 180 -12.76 -5.94 -12.86
CA HIS A 180 -13.88 -5.09 -12.47
C HIS A 180 -13.38 -3.73 -11.96
N LEU A 181 -12.72 -3.68 -10.78
CA LEU A 181 -12.26 -2.45 -10.12
C LEU A 181 -10.89 -2.63 -9.43
N GLY A 182 -10.08 -3.58 -9.85
CA GLY A 182 -8.70 -3.70 -9.40
C GLY A 182 -8.48 -4.43 -8.07
N CYS A 183 -9.53 -5.02 -7.45
CA CYS A 183 -9.34 -5.84 -6.25
C CYS A 183 -8.52 -7.10 -6.54
N THR A 184 -7.86 -7.67 -5.53
CA THR A 184 -7.15 -8.94 -5.65
C THR A 184 -8.11 -10.11 -5.39
N PRO A 185 -8.40 -10.97 -6.38
CA PRO A 185 -9.15 -12.20 -6.16
C PRO A 185 -8.35 -13.17 -5.28
N ASN A 186 -9.05 -14.07 -4.59
CA ASN A 186 -8.45 -15.16 -3.84
C ASN A 186 -8.56 -16.46 -4.63
N TRP A 187 -7.51 -17.27 -4.61
CA TRP A 187 -7.56 -18.62 -5.13
C TRP A 187 -8.28 -19.53 -4.14
N LEU A 188 -9.29 -20.24 -4.60
CA LEU A 188 -10.06 -21.23 -3.84
C LEU A 188 -9.73 -22.62 -4.39
N ALA A 189 -8.71 -23.25 -3.84
CA ALA A 189 -8.21 -24.53 -4.33
C ALA A 189 -9.29 -25.64 -4.33
N ALA A 190 -10.15 -25.66 -3.29
CA ALA A 190 -11.24 -26.64 -3.19
C ALA A 190 -12.30 -26.49 -4.30
N GLU A 191 -12.46 -25.29 -4.87
CA GLU A 191 -13.43 -25.00 -5.91
C GLU A 191 -12.77 -24.78 -7.28
N SER A 192 -11.43 -24.85 -7.33
CA SER A 192 -10.61 -24.62 -8.54
C SER A 192 -11.00 -23.34 -9.27
N LYS A 193 -11.13 -22.24 -8.54
CA LYS A 193 -11.48 -20.92 -9.09
C LYS A 193 -10.85 -19.77 -8.31
N PHE A 194 -10.68 -18.64 -8.97
CA PHE A 194 -10.41 -17.37 -8.33
C PHE A 194 -11.73 -16.68 -7.99
N LYS A 195 -11.85 -16.15 -6.77
CA LYS A 195 -13.03 -15.40 -6.32
C LYS A 195 -12.63 -14.04 -5.79
N CYS A 196 -13.17 -12.99 -6.40
CA CYS A 196 -12.93 -11.62 -5.96
C CYS A 196 -13.82 -11.30 -4.76
N PRO A 197 -13.25 -10.87 -3.60
CA PRO A 197 -14.03 -10.63 -2.39
C PRO A 197 -14.85 -9.34 -2.46
N CYS A 198 -14.52 -8.41 -3.35
CA CYS A 198 -15.16 -7.09 -3.40
C CYS A 198 -16.61 -7.18 -3.91
N HIS A 199 -16.82 -7.80 -5.08
CA HIS A 199 -18.14 -7.86 -5.72
C HIS A 199 -18.45 -9.24 -6.29
N GLY A 200 -17.68 -10.26 -5.93
CA GLY A 200 -18.00 -11.64 -6.25
C GLY A 200 -17.65 -12.08 -7.68
N SER A 201 -16.81 -11.36 -8.41
CA SER A 201 -16.34 -11.85 -9.71
C SER A 201 -15.58 -13.16 -9.56
N GLY A 202 -15.90 -14.14 -10.41
CA GLY A 202 -15.28 -15.45 -10.45
C GLY A 202 -14.50 -15.67 -11.75
N PHE A 203 -13.31 -16.27 -11.63
CA PHE A 203 -12.47 -16.62 -12.78
C PHE A 203 -12.01 -18.06 -12.66
N ARG A 204 -11.95 -18.74 -13.81
CA ARG A 204 -11.41 -20.11 -13.90
C ARG A 204 -9.90 -20.13 -13.64
N PRO A 205 -9.28 -21.29 -13.42
CA PRO A 205 -7.82 -21.39 -13.31
C PRO A 205 -7.10 -20.74 -14.51
N THR A 206 -7.68 -20.85 -15.70
CA THR A 206 -7.17 -20.21 -16.94
C THR A 206 -7.21 -18.68 -16.92
N GLY A 207 -7.88 -18.06 -15.96
CA GLY A 207 -8.13 -16.62 -15.91
C GLY A 207 -9.43 -16.17 -16.57
N ILE A 208 -10.16 -17.08 -17.26
CA ILE A 208 -11.40 -16.75 -17.95
C ILE A 208 -12.48 -16.42 -16.92
N HIS A 209 -13.13 -15.28 -17.10
CA HIS A 209 -14.26 -14.83 -16.30
C HIS A 209 -15.51 -15.70 -16.58
N PHE A 210 -16.24 -16.06 -15.54
CA PHE A 210 -17.48 -16.84 -15.67
C PHE A 210 -18.62 -16.35 -14.76
N GLU A 211 -18.35 -15.51 -13.77
CA GLU A 211 -19.30 -15.10 -12.75
C GLU A 211 -19.03 -13.69 -12.24
N GLY A 212 -20.08 -12.90 -12.00
CA GLY A 212 -20.00 -11.58 -11.37
C GLY A 212 -19.77 -10.44 -12.35
N PRO A 213 -19.45 -9.23 -11.83
CA PRO A 213 -19.46 -8.00 -12.63
C PRO A 213 -18.19 -7.73 -13.44
N ALA A 214 -17.15 -8.56 -13.37
CA ALA A 214 -15.94 -8.33 -14.15
C ALA A 214 -16.24 -8.39 -15.66
N PRO A 215 -15.80 -7.41 -16.46
CA PRO A 215 -16.18 -7.34 -17.88
C PRO A 215 -15.35 -8.26 -18.77
N ARG A 216 -14.20 -8.77 -18.29
CA ARG A 216 -13.23 -9.51 -19.11
C ARG A 216 -12.38 -10.45 -18.25
N PRO A 217 -11.66 -11.41 -18.87
CA PRO A 217 -10.71 -12.29 -18.20
C PRO A 217 -9.61 -11.56 -17.44
N LEU A 218 -8.89 -12.27 -16.57
CA LEU A 218 -7.65 -11.78 -15.98
C LEU A 218 -6.59 -11.60 -17.06
N GLU A 219 -5.74 -10.60 -16.92
CA GLU A 219 -4.64 -10.38 -17.86
C GLU A 219 -3.51 -11.37 -17.62
N ARG A 220 -2.88 -11.88 -18.68
CA ARG A 220 -1.63 -12.62 -18.60
C ARG A 220 -0.46 -11.64 -18.67
N ALA A 221 0.59 -11.88 -17.86
CA ALA A 221 1.87 -11.20 -18.00
C ALA A 221 2.78 -11.96 -18.97
N ARG A 222 3.74 -11.25 -19.57
CA ARG A 222 4.78 -11.87 -20.36
C ARG A 222 5.54 -12.90 -19.53
N ILE A 223 5.73 -14.09 -20.09
CA ILE A 223 6.46 -15.18 -19.44
C ILE A 223 7.39 -15.84 -20.46
N VAL A 224 8.67 -15.90 -20.14
CA VAL A 224 9.70 -16.48 -21.01
C VAL A 224 10.75 -17.23 -20.19
N LEU A 225 11.51 -18.09 -20.82
CA LEU A 225 12.68 -18.71 -20.21
C LEU A 225 13.88 -17.76 -20.38
N ALA A 226 14.55 -17.41 -19.29
CA ALA A 226 15.77 -16.62 -19.30
C ALA A 226 16.98 -17.48 -19.73
N GLU A 227 18.10 -16.83 -20.05
CA GLU A 227 19.33 -17.51 -20.52
C GLU A 227 19.89 -18.50 -19.47
N ASP A 228 19.62 -18.26 -18.20
CA ASP A 228 20.03 -19.13 -17.08
C ASP A 228 19.08 -20.31 -16.82
N GLY A 229 18.02 -20.45 -17.61
CA GLY A 229 17.00 -21.48 -17.51
C GLY A 229 15.92 -21.19 -16.47
N GLN A 230 15.92 -20.03 -15.83
CA GLN A 230 14.84 -19.60 -14.93
C GLN A 230 13.66 -19.02 -15.70
N ILE A 231 12.48 -19.12 -15.12
CA ILE A 231 11.29 -18.45 -15.65
C ILE A 231 11.38 -16.95 -15.33
N LEU A 232 11.36 -16.12 -16.36
CA LEU A 232 11.31 -14.66 -16.28
C LEU A 232 9.89 -14.18 -16.54
N ILE A 233 9.35 -13.36 -15.66
CA ILE A 233 8.05 -12.70 -15.81
C ILE A 233 8.26 -11.20 -15.95
N ASP A 234 7.55 -10.58 -16.90
CA ASP A 234 7.51 -9.13 -17.10
C ASP A 234 6.06 -8.64 -17.05
N LYS A 235 5.70 -7.93 -15.97
CA LYS A 235 4.36 -7.35 -15.78
C LYS A 235 4.11 -6.09 -16.58
N ALA A 236 5.15 -5.47 -17.14
CA ALA A 236 5.00 -4.30 -18.00
C ALA A 236 4.32 -4.68 -19.32
N GLN A 237 4.48 -5.93 -19.74
CA GLN A 237 3.81 -6.47 -20.93
C GLN A 237 2.64 -7.35 -20.50
N LYS A 238 1.45 -6.96 -20.94
CA LYS A 238 0.19 -7.60 -20.60
C LYS A 238 -0.52 -8.09 -21.83
N TYR A 239 -1.09 -9.26 -21.74
CA TYR A 239 -1.82 -9.93 -22.82
C TYR A 239 -3.28 -10.10 -22.41
N GLN A 240 -4.18 -9.59 -23.25
CA GLN A 240 -5.62 -9.60 -23.05
C GLN A 240 -6.28 -10.63 -23.97
N GLU A 241 -7.14 -11.46 -23.41
CA GLU A 241 -7.81 -12.54 -24.15
C GLU A 241 -8.76 -11.97 -25.20
N GLU A 242 -9.55 -10.95 -24.82
CA GLU A 242 -10.53 -10.30 -25.70
C GLU A 242 -9.91 -9.64 -26.94
N LEU A 243 -8.60 -9.40 -26.94
CA LEU A 243 -7.84 -8.91 -28.09
C LEU A 243 -7.14 -10.05 -28.87
N GLY A 244 -7.37 -11.30 -28.48
CA GLY A 244 -6.72 -12.46 -29.06
C GLY A 244 -5.22 -12.59 -28.73
N GLN A 245 -4.74 -11.82 -27.77
CA GLN A 245 -3.31 -11.76 -27.45
C GLN A 245 -2.81 -12.97 -26.65
N TRP A 246 -3.70 -13.82 -26.16
CA TRP A 246 -3.29 -15.04 -25.47
C TRP A 246 -2.69 -16.10 -26.39
N THR A 247 -2.82 -15.94 -27.68
CA THR A 247 -2.13 -16.78 -28.69
C THR A 247 -0.68 -16.36 -28.94
N ASP A 248 -0.24 -15.24 -28.32
CA ASP A 248 1.14 -14.79 -28.42
C ASP A 248 2.08 -15.77 -27.69
N THR A 249 3.22 -16.05 -28.31
CA THR A 249 4.24 -16.97 -27.76
C THR A 249 4.85 -16.50 -26.45
N GLU A 250 4.77 -15.21 -26.14
CA GLU A 250 5.26 -14.65 -24.88
C GLU A 250 4.17 -14.59 -23.78
N ALA A 251 2.91 -14.88 -24.12
CA ALA A 251 1.81 -15.02 -23.16
C ALA A 251 1.79 -16.42 -22.49
N PHE A 252 2.57 -17.35 -23.03
CA PHE A 252 2.65 -18.73 -22.58
C PHE A 252 4.07 -19.30 -22.79
N LEU A 253 4.58 -19.99 -21.79
CA LEU A 253 5.87 -20.69 -21.88
C LEU A 253 5.60 -22.20 -22.04
N SER A 254 5.78 -22.73 -23.26
CA SER A 254 5.68 -24.16 -23.54
C SER A 254 6.88 -24.92 -22.96
N LEU A 255 6.62 -26.14 -22.46
CA LEU A 255 7.62 -27.07 -21.92
C LEU A 255 7.91 -28.21 -22.91
#